data_52ac89fed6ee21d4059f3f44a2b2be8c
#
_entry.id   52ac89fed6ee21d4059f3f44a2b2be8c
#
_cell.length_a   1.000
_cell.length_b   1.000
_cell.length_c   1.000
_cell.angle_alpha   90.00
_cell.angle_beta   90.00
_cell.angle_gamma   90.00
#
_symmetry.space_group_name_H-M   'P 1'
#
loop_
_entity.id
_entity.type
_entity.pdbx_description
1 polymer ?
#
loop_
_entity_poly.entity_id
_entity_poly.type
_entity_poly.pdbx_seq_one_letter_code
_entity_poly.pdbx_strand_id
1 'polypeptide(L)'
;MSRRTVVQKRPVPPDSVYNSRLVSMMVRRIMKSGKKSVATSIIYDAFKTIQERTGGDPLETFERAVRNATPLVEVKARRVGGATYQVPMEVRSDRGIALALRWLIQFARSRAGRTMANKLANELMDAANETGNAIRKREETHRMAEANKAFAHYRY
;
A
#
# COMPACT_ATOMS: atom_id res chain seq x y z
N MET A 1 27.51 -2.05 5.13
CA MET A 1 26.77 -2.37 3.87
C MET A 1 27.64 -3.26 3.00
N SER A 2 27.09 -4.37 2.51
CA SER A 2 27.80 -5.28 1.59
C SER A 2 28.00 -4.58 0.24
N ARG A 3 29.25 -4.46 -0.22
CA ARG A 3 29.58 -3.88 -1.53
C ARG A 3 29.63 -4.91 -2.66
N ARG A 4 29.73 -6.20 -2.35
CA ARG A 4 29.97 -7.29 -3.32
C ARG A 4 28.82 -8.28 -3.42
N THR A 5 27.94 -8.37 -2.45
CA THR A 5 26.84 -9.33 -2.43
C THR A 5 25.49 -8.64 -2.54
N VAL A 6 24.68 -9.10 -3.47
CA VAL A 6 23.25 -8.69 -3.55
C VAL A 6 22.52 -9.43 -2.45
N VAL A 7 21.99 -8.68 -1.47
CA VAL A 7 21.21 -9.24 -0.37
C VAL A 7 19.88 -9.75 -0.91
N GLN A 8 19.65 -11.05 -0.79
CA GLN A 8 18.36 -11.63 -1.14
C GLN A 8 17.27 -11.19 -0.15
N LYS A 9 16.13 -10.78 -0.68
CA LYS A 9 14.96 -10.45 0.15
C LYS A 9 14.46 -11.72 0.84
N ARG A 10 14.27 -11.68 2.16
CA ARG A 10 13.68 -12.80 2.90
C ARG A 10 12.25 -13.03 2.41
N PRO A 11 11.85 -14.29 2.14
CA PRO A 11 10.47 -14.60 1.78
C PRO A 11 9.53 -14.23 2.95
N VAL A 12 8.36 -13.71 2.60
CA VAL A 12 7.32 -13.43 3.59
C VAL A 12 6.46 -14.70 3.72
N PRO A 13 6.42 -15.35 4.90
CA PRO A 13 5.52 -16.47 5.09
C PRO A 13 4.06 -15.99 5.02
N PRO A 14 3.15 -16.82 4.51
CA PRO A 14 1.73 -16.50 4.49
C PRO A 14 1.17 -16.41 5.92
N ASP A 15 0.05 -15.73 6.07
CA ASP A 15 -0.68 -15.65 7.34
C ASP A 15 -1.29 -17.01 7.70
N SER A 16 -1.37 -17.31 9.00
CA SER A 16 -1.83 -18.62 9.48
C SER A 16 -3.33 -18.86 9.30
N VAL A 17 -4.15 -17.81 9.33
CA VAL A 17 -5.61 -17.90 9.22
C VAL A 17 -6.07 -17.77 7.77
N TYR A 18 -5.60 -16.75 7.07
CA TYR A 18 -6.01 -16.44 5.70
C TYR A 18 -5.08 -17.02 4.63
N ASN A 19 -3.97 -17.63 5.01
CA ASN A 19 -2.94 -18.17 4.10
C ASN A 19 -2.51 -17.17 3.00
N SER A 20 -2.51 -15.88 3.32
CA SER A 20 -2.20 -14.79 2.40
C SER A 20 -0.90 -14.07 2.79
N ARG A 21 0.01 -13.94 1.82
CA ARG A 21 1.24 -13.16 1.98
C ARG A 21 0.96 -11.66 2.14
N LEU A 22 -0.08 -11.16 1.47
CA LEU A 22 -0.48 -9.75 1.56
C LEU A 22 -0.92 -9.40 2.99
N VAL A 23 -1.66 -10.29 3.65
CA VAL A 23 -2.06 -10.11 5.06
C VAL A 23 -0.82 -10.03 5.94
N SER A 24 0.12 -10.94 5.80
CA SER A 24 1.39 -10.90 6.56
C SER A 24 2.20 -9.62 6.30
N MET A 25 2.21 -9.12 5.07
CA MET A 25 2.86 -7.85 4.72
C MET A 25 2.15 -6.67 5.40
N MET A 26 0.82 -6.68 5.46
CA MET A 26 0.03 -5.66 6.13
C MET A 26 0.28 -5.66 7.64
N VAL A 27 0.29 -6.84 8.30
CA VAL A 27 0.63 -6.99 9.73
C VAL A 27 1.97 -6.33 10.05
N ARG A 28 3.00 -6.63 9.26
CA ARG A 28 4.34 -6.05 9.46
C ARG A 28 4.38 -4.53 9.35
N ARG A 29 3.52 -3.94 8.52
CA ARG A 29 3.46 -2.48 8.32
C ARG A 29 2.63 -1.75 9.36
N ILE A 30 1.58 -2.38 9.89
CA ILE A 30 0.77 -1.82 10.97
C ILE A 30 1.53 -1.88 12.29
N MET A 31 2.34 -2.92 12.48
CA MET A 31 3.09 -3.17 13.70
C MET A 31 3.90 -1.94 14.14
N LYS A 32 3.80 -1.60 15.44
CA LYS A 32 4.61 -0.61 16.12
C LYS A 32 5.30 -1.25 17.32
N SER A 33 6.52 -0.82 17.61
CA SER A 33 7.29 -1.29 18.79
C SER A 33 7.40 -2.81 18.91
N GLY A 34 7.40 -3.54 17.79
CA GLY A 34 7.50 -5.01 17.78
C GLY A 34 6.24 -5.76 18.24
N LYS A 35 5.13 -5.07 18.54
CA LYS A 35 3.88 -5.67 19.03
C LYS A 35 3.10 -6.35 17.88
N LYS A 36 3.58 -7.51 17.44
CA LYS A 36 3.00 -8.24 16.30
C LYS A 36 1.60 -8.77 16.59
N SER A 37 1.36 -9.29 17.79
CA SER A 37 0.03 -9.82 18.18
C SER A 37 -1.06 -8.76 18.09
N VAL A 38 -0.77 -7.54 18.58
CA VAL A 38 -1.70 -6.40 18.49
C VAL A 38 -1.99 -6.04 17.02
N ALA A 39 -0.96 -6.01 16.18
CA ALA A 39 -1.13 -5.72 14.75
C ALA A 39 -1.98 -6.79 14.05
N THR A 40 -1.78 -8.06 14.38
CA THR A 40 -2.57 -9.18 13.85
C THR A 40 -4.04 -9.08 14.30
N SER A 41 -4.30 -8.81 15.58
CA SER A 41 -5.67 -8.62 16.08
C SER A 41 -6.38 -7.47 15.38
N ILE A 42 -5.71 -6.34 15.16
CA ILE A 42 -6.29 -5.19 14.43
C ILE A 42 -6.76 -5.60 13.02
N ILE A 43 -5.98 -6.40 12.31
CA ILE A 43 -6.35 -6.84 10.95
C ILE A 43 -7.51 -7.83 11.01
N TYR A 44 -7.49 -8.79 11.92
CA TYR A 44 -8.56 -9.79 12.04
C TYR A 44 -9.88 -9.13 12.44
N ASP A 45 -9.86 -8.18 13.38
CA ASP A 45 -11.04 -7.40 13.77
C ASP A 45 -11.55 -6.53 12.60
N ALA A 46 -10.63 -5.96 11.80
CA ALA A 46 -11.02 -5.22 10.61
C ALA A 46 -11.69 -6.14 9.58
N PHE A 47 -11.16 -7.33 9.35
CA PHE A 47 -11.74 -8.31 8.43
C PHE A 47 -13.10 -8.82 8.90
N LYS A 48 -13.24 -9.06 10.20
CA LYS A 48 -14.54 -9.39 10.80
C LYS A 48 -15.57 -8.28 10.57
N THR A 49 -15.18 -7.03 10.77
CA THR A 49 -16.04 -5.87 10.51
C THR A 49 -16.43 -5.77 9.03
N ILE A 50 -15.51 -6.05 8.11
CA ILE A 50 -15.80 -6.07 6.66
C ILE A 50 -16.81 -7.17 6.35
N GLN A 51 -16.61 -8.39 6.87
CA GLN A 51 -17.52 -9.51 6.66
C GLN A 51 -18.93 -9.22 7.21
N GLU A 52 -19.03 -8.63 8.41
CA GLU A 52 -20.32 -8.27 9.01
C GLU A 52 -21.07 -7.21 8.18
N ARG A 53 -20.36 -6.27 7.55
CA ARG A 53 -20.98 -5.17 6.81
C ARG A 53 -21.27 -5.49 5.34
N THR A 54 -20.41 -6.28 4.70
CA THR A 54 -20.54 -6.59 3.28
C THR A 54 -21.17 -7.94 3.01
N GLY A 55 -21.16 -8.85 4.00
CA GLY A 55 -21.60 -10.24 3.85
C GLY A 55 -20.70 -11.08 2.94
N GLY A 56 -19.62 -10.51 2.41
CA GLY A 56 -18.70 -11.17 1.48
C GLY A 56 -17.38 -11.61 2.13
N ASP A 57 -16.48 -12.18 1.33
CA ASP A 57 -15.14 -12.56 1.76
C ASP A 57 -14.28 -11.30 2.05
N PRO A 58 -13.82 -11.12 3.29
CA PRO A 58 -12.98 -9.99 3.66
C PRO A 58 -11.62 -10.03 2.97
N LEU A 59 -11.09 -11.22 2.67
CA LEU A 59 -9.81 -11.37 1.98
C LEU A 59 -9.91 -10.84 0.54
N GLU A 60 -10.97 -11.19 -0.18
CA GLU A 60 -11.22 -10.69 -1.53
C GLU A 60 -11.35 -9.17 -1.56
N THR A 61 -12.09 -8.61 -0.60
CA THR A 61 -12.24 -7.16 -0.44
C THR A 61 -10.88 -6.48 -0.19
N PHE A 62 -10.05 -7.07 0.66
CA PHE A 62 -8.70 -6.59 0.94
C PHE A 62 -7.79 -6.64 -0.30
N GLU A 63 -7.77 -7.76 -1.01
CA GLU A 63 -6.96 -7.91 -2.22
C GLU A 63 -7.39 -6.93 -3.33
N ARG A 64 -8.69 -6.73 -3.48
CA ARG A 64 -9.26 -5.73 -4.40
C ARG A 64 -8.85 -4.32 -4.00
N ALA A 65 -8.92 -3.97 -2.70
CA ALA A 65 -8.47 -2.68 -2.19
C ALA A 65 -6.98 -2.43 -2.47
N VAL A 66 -6.12 -3.43 -2.24
CA VAL A 66 -4.68 -3.33 -2.53
C VAL A 66 -4.43 -3.16 -4.02
N ARG A 67 -5.12 -3.93 -4.86
CA ARG A 67 -5.02 -3.83 -6.32
C ARG A 67 -5.40 -2.44 -6.81
N ASN A 68 -6.54 -1.92 -6.34
CA ASN A 68 -7.04 -0.60 -6.71
C ASN A 68 -6.11 0.53 -6.23
N ALA A 69 -5.48 0.40 -5.06
CA ALA A 69 -4.55 1.40 -4.52
C ALA A 69 -3.14 1.30 -5.11
N THR A 70 -2.82 0.25 -5.87
CA THR A 70 -1.47 0.03 -6.43
C THR A 70 -1.21 0.98 -7.59
N PRO A 71 -0.17 1.85 -7.51
CA PRO A 71 0.18 2.73 -8.61
C PRO A 71 0.97 1.99 -9.69
N LEU A 72 0.75 2.35 -10.94
CA LEU A 72 1.50 1.85 -12.11
C LEU A 72 2.72 2.71 -12.42
N VAL A 73 2.66 4.01 -12.10
CA VAL A 73 3.72 4.98 -12.38
C VAL A 73 3.94 5.87 -11.14
N GLU A 74 5.18 6.30 -10.95
CA GLU A 74 5.57 7.28 -9.94
C GLU A 74 6.55 8.28 -10.53
N VAL A 75 6.78 9.41 -9.85
CA VAL A 75 7.82 10.36 -10.23
C VAL A 75 9.01 10.23 -9.29
N LYS A 76 10.21 10.28 -9.84
CA LYS A 76 11.46 10.33 -9.10
C LYS A 76 12.25 11.58 -9.46
N ALA A 77 12.75 12.27 -8.46
CA ALA A 77 13.66 13.38 -8.66
C ALA A 77 15.01 12.88 -9.21
N ARG A 78 15.45 13.44 -10.32
CA ARG A 78 16.80 13.21 -10.90
C ARG A 78 17.48 14.54 -11.13
N ARG A 79 18.77 14.59 -10.83
CA ARG A 79 19.64 15.74 -11.17
C ARG A 79 20.25 15.53 -12.53
N VAL A 80 20.05 16.51 -13.41
CA VAL A 80 20.65 16.56 -14.75
C VAL A 80 21.19 17.97 -14.96
N GLY A 81 22.51 18.12 -15.17
CA GLY A 81 23.14 19.42 -15.41
C GLY A 81 22.92 20.47 -14.31
N GLY A 82 22.81 20.04 -13.03
CA GLY A 82 22.57 20.94 -11.88
C GLY A 82 21.10 21.25 -11.58
N ALA A 83 20.17 20.98 -12.49
CA ALA A 83 18.75 21.10 -12.27
C ALA A 83 18.12 19.76 -11.81
N THR A 84 17.07 19.84 -10.98
CA THR A 84 16.33 18.65 -10.50
C THR A 84 15.03 18.52 -11.28
N TYR A 85 14.86 17.40 -11.97
CA TYR A 85 13.66 17.07 -12.74
C TYR A 85 12.89 15.95 -12.07
N GLN A 86 11.55 16.04 -12.11
CA GLN A 86 10.63 14.97 -11.68
C GLN A 86 10.41 14.03 -12.87
N VAL A 87 11.09 12.88 -12.86
CA VAL A 87 11.06 11.93 -13.96
C VAL A 87 10.03 10.84 -13.71
N PRO A 88 9.03 10.64 -14.59
CA PRO A 88 8.04 9.56 -14.45
C PRO A 88 8.71 8.21 -14.72
N MET A 89 8.45 7.24 -13.85
CA MET A 89 8.98 5.88 -13.97
C MET A 89 7.89 4.85 -13.67
N GLU A 90 7.95 3.73 -14.37
CA GLU A 90 7.09 2.59 -14.06
C GLU A 90 7.44 2.00 -12.70
N VAL A 91 6.40 1.60 -11.97
CA VAL A 91 6.54 1.01 -10.64
C VAL A 91 6.57 -0.51 -10.76
N ARG A 92 7.62 -1.14 -10.24
CA ARG A 92 7.67 -2.61 -10.16
C ARG A 92 6.57 -3.11 -9.24
N SER A 93 6.02 -4.29 -9.52
CA SER A 93 4.90 -4.88 -8.79
C SER A 93 5.12 -4.92 -7.25
N ASP A 94 6.29 -5.37 -6.81
CA ASP A 94 6.63 -5.44 -5.39
C ASP A 94 6.66 -4.07 -4.70
N ARG A 95 7.12 -3.04 -5.40
CA ARG A 95 7.11 -1.66 -4.92
C ARG A 95 5.69 -1.07 -4.94
N GLY A 96 4.91 -1.35 -5.98
CA GLY A 96 3.52 -0.90 -6.09
C GLY A 96 2.68 -1.42 -4.93
N ILE A 97 2.75 -2.71 -4.62
CA ILE A 97 2.09 -3.31 -3.45
C ILE A 97 2.57 -2.64 -2.16
N ALA A 98 3.87 -2.40 -2.03
CA ALA A 98 4.43 -1.76 -0.85
C ALA A 98 3.91 -0.33 -0.64
N LEU A 99 3.71 0.43 -1.71
CA LEU A 99 3.12 1.77 -1.69
C LEU A 99 1.64 1.72 -1.33
N ALA A 100 0.87 0.82 -1.97
CA ALA A 100 -0.55 0.64 -1.69
C ALA A 100 -0.81 0.33 -0.21
N LEU A 101 -0.10 -0.65 0.36
CA LEU A 101 -0.22 -0.99 1.78
C LEU A 101 0.14 0.19 2.69
N ARG A 102 1.15 0.98 2.32
CA ARG A 102 1.55 2.19 3.08
C ARG A 102 0.43 3.23 3.07
N TRP A 103 -0.14 3.52 1.92
CA TRP A 103 -1.20 4.52 1.78
C TRP A 103 -2.48 4.09 2.49
N LEU A 104 -2.89 2.83 2.34
CA LEU A 104 -4.05 2.30 3.06
C LEU A 104 -3.90 2.46 4.58
N ILE A 105 -2.74 2.14 5.15
CA ILE A 105 -2.48 2.31 6.58
C ILE A 105 -2.43 3.79 6.97
N GLN A 106 -1.75 4.61 6.19
CA GLN A 106 -1.61 6.04 6.46
C GLN A 106 -2.96 6.73 6.51
N PHE A 107 -3.81 6.49 5.52
CA PHE A 107 -5.12 7.10 5.45
C PHE A 107 -6.13 6.47 6.41
N ALA A 108 -6.01 5.18 6.71
CA ALA A 108 -6.77 4.58 7.81
C ALA A 108 -6.47 5.27 9.15
N ARG A 109 -5.18 5.56 9.44
CA ARG A 109 -4.79 6.27 10.68
C ARG A 109 -5.35 7.69 10.76
N SER A 110 -5.45 8.40 9.64
CA SER A 110 -5.99 9.77 9.58
C SER A 110 -7.51 9.85 9.65
N ARG A 111 -8.22 8.74 9.47
CA ARG A 111 -9.69 8.72 9.58
C ARG A 111 -10.17 9.00 11.00
N ALA A 112 -11.32 9.65 11.10
CA ALA A 112 -12.08 9.69 12.33
C ALA A 112 -12.57 8.29 12.71
N GLY A 113 -12.65 7.98 13.98
CA GLY A 113 -13.12 6.68 14.48
C GLY A 113 -12.45 6.28 15.79
N ARG A 114 -13.08 5.37 16.52
CA ARG A 114 -12.64 4.97 17.85
C ARG A 114 -11.48 3.99 17.84
N THR A 115 -11.51 2.98 16.97
CA THR A 115 -10.50 1.91 16.91
C THR A 115 -9.79 1.87 15.57
N MET A 116 -8.52 1.43 15.56
CA MET A 116 -7.77 1.27 14.32
C MET A 116 -8.38 0.19 13.42
N ALA A 117 -8.98 -0.85 13.99
CA ALA A 117 -9.66 -1.90 13.23
C ALA A 117 -10.82 -1.33 12.40
N ASN A 118 -11.70 -0.52 13.01
CA ASN A 118 -12.80 0.13 12.29
C ASN A 118 -12.33 1.12 11.23
N LYS A 119 -11.30 1.91 11.54
CA LYS A 119 -10.69 2.84 10.58
C LYS A 119 -10.12 2.12 9.38
N LEU A 120 -9.42 1.01 9.61
CA LEU A 120 -8.84 0.18 8.57
C LEU A 120 -9.93 -0.50 7.72
N ALA A 121 -10.96 -1.06 8.36
CA ALA A 121 -12.09 -1.68 7.65
C ALA A 121 -12.77 -0.68 6.70
N ASN A 122 -13.03 0.53 7.18
CA ASN A 122 -13.64 1.58 6.35
C ASN A 122 -12.75 1.98 5.17
N GLU A 123 -11.43 2.16 5.40
CA GLU A 123 -10.51 2.51 4.30
C GLU A 123 -10.41 1.38 3.26
N LEU A 124 -10.38 0.12 3.70
CA LEU A 124 -10.34 -1.03 2.80
C LEU A 124 -11.62 -1.17 1.97
N MET A 125 -12.80 -1.00 2.58
CA MET A 125 -14.07 -1.03 1.85
C MET A 125 -14.16 0.10 0.81
N ASP A 126 -13.78 1.32 1.18
CA ASP A 126 -13.77 2.44 0.26
C ASP A 126 -12.80 2.21 -0.90
N ALA A 127 -11.58 1.77 -0.60
CA ALA A 127 -10.58 1.47 -1.63
C ALA A 127 -11.00 0.31 -2.55
N ALA A 128 -11.69 -0.69 -2.02
CA ALA A 128 -12.25 -1.78 -2.83
C ALA A 128 -13.34 -1.27 -3.81
N ASN A 129 -14.02 -0.18 -3.45
CA ASN A 129 -15.02 0.49 -4.29
C ASN A 129 -14.44 1.67 -5.09
N GLU A 130 -13.11 1.71 -5.26
CA GLU A 130 -12.38 2.77 -5.97
C GLU A 130 -12.63 4.19 -5.43
N THR A 131 -12.90 4.31 -4.15
CA THR A 131 -13.11 5.57 -3.44
C THR A 131 -12.12 5.72 -2.29
N GLY A 132 -12.15 6.87 -1.62
CA GLY A 132 -11.33 7.12 -0.45
C GLY A 132 -9.97 7.76 -0.75
N ASN A 133 -9.24 8.08 0.33
CA ASN A 133 -8.03 8.88 0.25
C ASN A 133 -6.82 8.11 -0.33
N ALA A 134 -6.77 6.78 -0.14
CA ALA A 134 -5.73 5.95 -0.74
C ALA A 134 -5.82 5.94 -2.28
N ILE A 135 -7.05 5.86 -2.81
CA ILE A 135 -7.30 5.94 -4.25
C ILE A 135 -6.97 7.34 -4.79
N ARG A 136 -7.40 8.40 -4.10
CA ARG A 136 -7.03 9.78 -4.47
C ARG A 136 -5.52 9.97 -4.52
N LYS A 137 -4.77 9.35 -3.61
CA LYS A 137 -3.29 9.39 -3.60
C LYS A 137 -2.68 8.69 -4.80
N ARG A 138 -3.23 7.54 -5.21
CA ARG A 138 -2.84 6.86 -6.45
C ARG A 138 -3.07 7.77 -7.66
N GLU A 139 -4.27 8.36 -7.77
CA GLU A 139 -4.63 9.26 -8.88
C GLU A 139 -3.75 10.50 -8.93
N GLU A 140 -3.47 11.12 -7.76
CA GLU A 140 -2.54 12.24 -7.67
C GLU A 140 -1.14 11.86 -8.18
N THR A 141 -0.66 10.67 -7.79
CA THR A 141 0.64 10.17 -8.24
C THR A 141 0.66 9.94 -9.75
N HIS A 142 -0.39 9.37 -10.33
CA HIS A 142 -0.54 9.18 -11.76
C HIS A 142 -0.62 10.53 -12.50
N ARG A 143 -1.38 11.48 -11.98
CA ARG A 143 -1.50 12.85 -12.55
C ARG A 143 -0.15 13.58 -12.56
N MET A 144 0.61 13.47 -11.46
CA MET A 144 1.97 14.03 -11.40
C MET A 144 2.90 13.38 -12.43
N ALA A 145 2.82 12.08 -12.63
CA ALA A 145 3.62 11.37 -13.62
C ALA A 145 3.22 11.78 -15.05
N GLU A 146 1.96 11.98 -15.32
CA GLU A 146 1.46 12.45 -16.63
C GLU A 146 1.90 13.88 -16.91
N ALA A 147 1.77 14.80 -15.93
CA ALA A 147 2.21 16.18 -16.07
C ALA A 147 3.71 16.31 -16.36
N ASN A 148 4.51 15.36 -15.87
CA ASN A 148 5.97 15.32 -16.09
C ASN A 148 6.38 14.39 -17.25
N LYS A 149 5.45 13.96 -18.08
CA LYS A 149 5.72 13.03 -19.19
C LYS A 149 6.81 13.53 -20.17
N ALA A 150 6.93 14.83 -20.33
CA ALA A 150 7.97 15.45 -21.16
C ALA A 150 9.39 15.12 -20.72
N PHE A 151 9.62 14.81 -19.43
CA PHE A 151 10.91 14.43 -18.86
C PHE A 151 11.18 12.92 -18.85
N ALA A 152 10.32 12.11 -19.48
CA ALA A 152 10.47 10.65 -19.51
C ALA A 152 11.79 10.18 -20.17
N HIS A 153 12.37 10.97 -21.05
CA HIS A 153 13.65 10.67 -21.69
C HIS A 153 14.86 10.75 -20.73
N TYR A 154 14.71 11.31 -19.52
CA TYR A 154 15.74 11.31 -18.47
C TYR A 154 15.74 10.04 -17.60
N ARG A 155 15.18 8.94 -18.07
CA ARG A 155 15.06 7.66 -17.32
C ARG A 155 16.36 6.89 -17.08
N TYR A 156 17.49 7.33 -17.59
CA TYR A 156 18.79 6.62 -17.51
C TYR A 156 19.29 6.40 -16.09
#